data_58702802cc06c1ce7cf32af2f3495acd
#
_entry.id   58702802cc06c1ce7cf32af2f3495acd
#
_cell.length_a   1.000
_cell.length_b   1.000
_cell.length_c   1.000
_cell.angle_alpha   90.00
_cell.angle_beta   90.00
_cell.angle_gamma   90.00
#
_symmetry.space_group_name_H-M   'P 1'
#
loop_
_entity.id
_entity.type
_entity.pdbx_description
1 polymer ?
#
loop_
_entity_poly.entity_id
_entity_poly.type
_entity_poly.pdbx_seq_one_letter_code
_entity_poly.pdbx_strand_id
1 'polypeptide(L)'
;MAYNETLADRVREIAAGIDADITERKMFGGLAFMLNGHMFTGVVGDELMLRLGEAGAEAALRGDNVREMDFTGRTMKAMVFIEPAGLEGPALNEWVTSAAAFALALPPK
;
A
#
# COMPACT_ATOMS: atom_id res chain seq x y z
N MET A 1 9.85 -17.07 2.44
CA MET A 1 9.02 -15.97 2.96
C MET A 1 8.28 -15.32 1.82
N ALA A 2 7.02 -15.06 2.02
CA ALA A 2 6.18 -14.54 0.95
C ALA A 2 6.33 -13.04 0.72
N TYR A 3 7.02 -12.33 1.64
CA TYR A 3 7.20 -10.89 1.52
C TYR A 3 8.48 -10.46 2.23
N ASN A 4 8.95 -9.26 1.85
CA ASN A 4 10.16 -8.66 2.42
C ASN A 4 9.87 -8.12 3.82
N GLU A 5 10.42 -8.76 4.86
CA GLU A 5 10.14 -8.38 6.23
C GLU A 5 10.74 -7.03 6.62
N THR A 6 11.88 -6.67 6.03
CA THR A 6 12.48 -5.35 6.26
C THR A 6 11.56 -4.26 5.76
N LEU A 7 10.98 -4.45 4.58
CA LEU A 7 10.01 -3.49 4.03
C LEU A 7 8.77 -3.42 4.93
N ALA A 8 8.29 -4.58 5.39
CA ALA A 8 7.12 -4.62 6.29
C ALA A 8 7.41 -3.84 7.59
N ASP A 9 8.61 -3.97 8.14
CA ASP A 9 8.99 -3.23 9.35
C ASP A 9 9.03 -1.73 9.11
N ARG A 10 9.50 -1.31 7.95
CA ARG A 10 9.50 0.12 7.58
C ARG A 10 8.08 0.66 7.49
N VAL A 11 7.17 -0.13 6.91
CA VAL A 11 5.75 0.26 6.83
C VAL A 11 5.14 0.34 8.23
N ARG A 12 5.48 -0.59 9.12
CA ARG A 12 4.98 -0.57 10.50
C ARG A 12 5.40 0.70 11.23
N GLU A 13 6.62 1.15 11.04
CA GLU A 13 7.10 2.38 11.67
C GLU A 13 6.30 3.59 11.20
N ILE A 14 6.01 3.65 9.90
CA ILE A 14 5.21 4.75 9.35
C ILE A 14 3.78 4.67 9.87
N ALA A 15 3.21 3.46 9.88
CA ALA A 15 1.85 3.24 10.35
C ALA A 15 1.68 3.62 11.83
N ALA A 16 2.71 3.41 12.64
CA ALA A 16 2.67 3.76 14.06
C ALA A 16 2.44 5.25 14.29
N GLY A 17 2.79 6.09 13.32
CA GLY A 17 2.58 7.52 13.40
C GLY A 17 1.22 7.98 12.87
N ILE A 18 0.40 7.07 12.37
CA ILE A 18 -0.93 7.40 11.85
C ILE A 18 -1.95 7.29 12.99
N ASP A 19 -2.75 8.34 13.16
CA ASP A 19 -3.78 8.36 14.21
C ASP A 19 -5.04 7.65 13.72
N ALA A 20 -4.99 6.32 13.75
CA ALA A 20 -6.10 5.48 13.31
C ALA A 20 -5.89 4.07 13.85
N ASP A 21 -6.91 3.24 13.76
CA ASP A 21 -6.82 1.83 14.17
C ASP A 21 -6.15 1.04 13.05
N ILE A 22 -4.89 0.69 13.26
CA ILE A 22 -4.08 -0.05 12.27
C ILE A 22 -3.91 -1.50 12.73
N THR A 23 -4.28 -2.42 11.85
CA THR A 23 -4.09 -3.85 12.10
C THR A 23 -3.40 -4.49 10.89
N GLU A 24 -2.87 -5.69 11.09
CA GLU A 24 -2.19 -6.44 10.02
C GLU A 24 -2.93 -7.73 9.74
N ARG A 25 -2.89 -8.16 8.48
CA ARG A 25 -3.51 -9.42 8.08
C ARG A 25 -2.71 -10.05 6.95
N LYS A 26 -2.41 -11.34 7.09
CA LYS A 26 -1.75 -12.07 6.01
C LYS A 26 -2.78 -12.38 4.92
N MET A 27 -2.48 -11.98 3.68
CA MET A 27 -3.35 -12.24 2.55
C MET A 27 -2.58 -12.03 1.24
N PHE A 28 -3.06 -12.60 0.17
CA PHE A 28 -2.43 -12.49 -1.17
C PHE A 28 -0.99 -13.01 -1.21
N GLY A 29 -0.64 -13.91 -0.29
CA GLY A 29 0.76 -14.33 -0.17
C GLY A 29 1.68 -13.26 0.40
N GLY A 30 1.12 -12.19 0.99
CA GLY A 30 1.87 -11.09 1.56
C GLY A 30 1.29 -10.65 2.88
N LEU A 31 1.57 -9.41 3.26
CA LEU A 31 1.08 -8.83 4.51
C LEU A 31 0.32 -7.54 4.20
N ALA A 32 -0.98 -7.51 4.53
CA ALA A 32 -1.81 -6.33 4.32
C ALA A 32 -1.96 -5.54 5.62
N PHE A 33 -2.03 -4.23 5.49
CA PHE A 33 -2.26 -3.32 6.61
C PHE A 33 -3.65 -2.73 6.46
N MET A 34 -4.43 -2.79 7.54
CA MET A 34 -5.81 -2.31 7.56
C MET A 34 -5.87 -1.04 8.39
N LEU A 35 -6.60 -0.04 7.90
CA LEU A 35 -6.82 1.23 8.60
C LEU A 35 -8.31 1.38 8.80
N ASN A 36 -8.76 1.39 10.05
CA ASN A 36 -10.18 1.46 10.41
C ASN A 36 -11.03 0.39 9.67
N GLY A 37 -10.44 -0.78 9.45
CA GLY A 37 -11.10 -1.88 8.77
C GLY A 37 -10.92 -1.91 7.26
N HIS A 38 -10.27 -0.88 6.69
CA HIS A 38 -10.00 -0.82 5.24
C HIS A 38 -8.55 -1.15 4.94
N MET A 39 -8.31 -2.04 3.99
CA MET A 39 -6.96 -2.29 3.53
C MET A 39 -6.45 -1.03 2.82
N PHE A 40 -5.28 -0.54 3.20
CA PHE A 40 -4.74 0.66 2.56
C PHE A 40 -3.36 0.44 1.95
N THR A 41 -2.59 -0.49 2.48
CA THR A 41 -1.29 -0.83 1.91
C THR A 41 -0.94 -2.27 2.26
N GLY A 42 0.11 -2.78 1.65
CA GLY A 42 0.58 -4.12 1.96
C GLY A 42 1.93 -4.38 1.29
N VAL A 43 2.57 -5.46 1.70
CA VAL A 43 3.85 -5.88 1.16
C VAL A 43 3.67 -7.25 0.51
N VAL A 44 4.00 -7.35 -0.77
CA VAL A 44 3.93 -8.60 -1.53
C VAL A 44 5.27 -8.78 -2.20
N GLY A 45 6.02 -9.82 -1.81
CA GLY A 45 7.40 -9.96 -2.26
C GLY A 45 8.19 -8.73 -1.84
N ASP A 46 8.83 -8.07 -2.79
CA ASP A 46 9.61 -6.84 -2.53
C ASP A 46 8.86 -5.58 -2.92
N GLU A 47 7.59 -5.70 -3.28
CA GLU A 47 6.79 -4.58 -3.76
C GLU A 47 5.80 -4.11 -2.71
N LEU A 48 5.45 -2.83 -2.80
CA LEU A 48 4.44 -2.23 -1.93
C LEU A 48 3.13 -2.14 -2.71
N MET A 49 2.06 -2.67 -2.12
CA MET A 49 0.71 -2.56 -2.66
C MET A 49 0.07 -1.33 -2.01
N LEU A 50 -0.57 -0.48 -2.82
CA LEU A 50 -1.23 0.73 -2.33
C LEU A 50 -2.65 0.82 -2.86
N ARG A 51 -3.56 1.22 -1.99
CA ARG A 51 -4.93 1.55 -2.36
C ARG A 51 -5.06 3.08 -2.37
N LEU A 52 -5.17 3.65 -3.55
CA LEU A 52 -5.17 5.11 -3.74
C LEU A 52 -6.49 5.65 -4.30
N GLY A 53 -7.45 4.76 -4.61
CA GLY A 53 -8.63 5.15 -5.35
C GLY A 53 -8.31 5.26 -6.83
N GLU A 54 -9.33 5.34 -7.69
CA GLU A 54 -9.09 5.33 -9.14
C GLU A 54 -8.28 6.54 -9.60
N ALA A 55 -8.61 7.73 -9.13
CA ALA A 55 -7.91 8.94 -9.52
C ALA A 55 -6.46 8.94 -9.02
N GLY A 56 -6.25 8.52 -7.77
CA GLY A 56 -4.91 8.45 -7.20
C GLY A 56 -4.05 7.40 -7.87
N ALA A 57 -4.63 6.25 -8.20
CA ALA A 57 -3.90 5.18 -8.89
C ALA A 57 -3.52 5.62 -10.30
N GLU A 58 -4.44 6.28 -11.02
CA GLU A 58 -4.16 6.78 -12.35
C GLU A 58 -3.02 7.80 -12.34
N ALA A 59 -3.03 8.70 -11.38
CA ALA A 59 -1.96 9.68 -11.24
C ALA A 59 -0.62 9.02 -10.92
N ALA A 60 -0.62 8.02 -10.03
CA ALA A 60 0.59 7.30 -9.64
C ALA A 60 1.19 6.54 -10.81
N LEU A 61 0.35 5.97 -11.67
CA LEU A 61 0.82 5.19 -12.83
C LEU A 61 1.59 6.03 -13.86
N ARG A 62 1.50 7.34 -13.78
CA ARG A 62 2.28 8.23 -14.65
C ARG A 62 3.73 8.34 -14.20
N GLY A 63 4.03 7.94 -12.97
CA GLY A 63 5.39 8.00 -12.45
C GLY A 63 6.17 6.73 -12.71
N ASP A 64 7.46 6.78 -12.36
CA ASP A 64 8.34 5.63 -12.50
C ASP A 64 8.10 4.63 -11.37
N ASN A 65 8.41 3.36 -11.63
CA ASN A 65 8.38 2.30 -10.63
C ASN A 65 6.99 1.98 -10.09
N VAL A 66 5.95 2.36 -10.82
CA VAL A 66 4.56 2.08 -10.46
C VAL A 66 3.95 1.23 -11.56
N ARG A 67 3.28 0.16 -11.19
CA ARG A 67 2.59 -0.68 -12.16
C ARG A 67 1.19 -1.02 -11.69
N GLU A 68 0.35 -1.37 -12.64
CA GLU A 68 -1.03 -1.76 -12.34
C GLU A 68 -1.05 -3.01 -11.48
N MET A 69 -2.02 -3.06 -10.58
CA MET A 69 -2.26 -4.26 -9.79
C MET A 69 -3.22 -5.17 -10.56
N ASP A 70 -2.74 -6.36 -10.90
CA ASP A 70 -3.51 -7.32 -11.69
C ASP A 70 -3.59 -8.64 -10.92
N PHE A 71 -4.78 -9.00 -10.48
CA PHE A 71 -5.03 -10.25 -9.79
C PHE A 71 -6.04 -11.07 -10.58
N THR A 72 -5.74 -12.35 -10.77
CA THR A 72 -6.64 -13.30 -11.44
C THR A 72 -7.13 -12.80 -12.80
N GLY A 73 -6.25 -12.13 -13.53
CA GLY A 73 -6.57 -11.60 -14.86
C GLY A 73 -7.42 -10.34 -14.86
N ARG A 74 -7.64 -9.73 -13.70
CA ARG A 74 -8.45 -8.51 -13.58
C ARG A 74 -7.61 -7.36 -13.05
N THR A 75 -7.64 -6.25 -13.76
CA THR A 75 -6.94 -5.04 -13.32
C THR A 75 -7.74 -4.37 -12.21
N MET A 76 -7.07 -4.05 -11.11
CA MET A 76 -7.70 -3.35 -9.98
C MET A 76 -7.39 -1.87 -10.09
N LYS A 77 -8.36 -1.11 -10.60
CA LYS A 77 -8.17 0.30 -10.96
C LYS A 77 -7.83 1.23 -9.80
N ALA A 78 -8.24 0.86 -8.60
CA ALA A 78 -8.02 1.71 -7.43
C ALA A 78 -6.70 1.40 -6.73
N MET A 79 -5.94 0.43 -7.21
CA MET A 79 -4.74 -0.07 -6.55
C MET A 79 -3.56 -0.15 -7.49
N VAL A 80 -2.36 0.02 -6.95
CA VAL A 80 -1.11 -0.09 -7.72
C VAL A 80 -0.06 -0.84 -6.90
N PHE A 81 0.97 -1.33 -7.59
CA PHE A 81 2.19 -1.82 -6.96
C PHE A 81 3.30 -0.81 -7.19
N ILE A 82 4.10 -0.59 -6.16
CA ILE A 82 5.32 0.22 -6.27
C ILE A 82 6.50 -0.72 -6.23
N GLU A 83 7.35 -0.66 -7.25
CA GLU A 83 8.54 -1.51 -7.34
C GLU A 83 9.61 -1.05 -6.35
N PRO A 84 10.55 -1.94 -5.97
CA PRO A 84 11.55 -1.61 -4.95
C PRO A 84 12.30 -0.30 -5.17
N ALA A 85 12.63 0.02 -6.42
CA ALA A 85 13.34 1.25 -6.74
C ALA A 85 12.56 2.51 -6.38
N GLY A 86 11.24 2.41 -6.29
CA GLY A 86 10.38 3.53 -5.93
C GLY A 86 10.12 3.66 -4.43
N LEU A 87 10.76 2.82 -3.61
CA LEU A 87 10.51 2.77 -2.17
C LEU A 87 11.70 3.25 -1.34
N GLU A 88 12.73 3.79 -1.97
CA GLU A 88 13.93 4.22 -1.26
C GLU A 88 13.75 5.58 -0.61
N GLY A 89 14.42 5.76 0.53
CA GLY A 89 14.42 7.03 1.24
C GLY A 89 13.02 7.46 1.66
N PRO A 90 12.70 8.75 1.55
CA PRO A 90 11.41 9.29 1.99
C PRO A 90 10.23 8.90 1.09
N ALA A 91 10.49 8.30 -0.07
CA ALA A 91 9.41 7.91 -0.99
C ALA A 91 8.43 6.94 -0.34
N LEU A 92 8.93 5.97 0.43
CA LEU A 92 8.05 5.01 1.10
C LEU A 92 7.06 5.71 2.03
N ASN A 93 7.54 6.67 2.81
CA ASN A 93 6.67 7.42 3.73
C ASN A 93 5.59 8.18 2.95
N GLU A 94 5.96 8.79 1.83
CA GLU A 94 5.02 9.53 1.00
C GLU A 94 3.94 8.62 0.42
N TRP A 95 4.33 7.44 -0.07
CA TRP A 95 3.38 6.48 -0.62
C TRP A 95 2.41 5.98 0.45
N VAL A 96 2.94 5.57 1.60
CA VAL A 96 2.10 5.03 2.69
C VAL A 96 1.15 6.09 3.22
N THR A 97 1.62 7.32 3.41
CA THR A 97 0.75 8.40 3.91
C THR A 97 -0.31 8.80 2.91
N SER A 98 0.00 8.72 1.60
CA SER A 98 -1.01 8.98 0.56
C SER A 98 -2.13 7.95 0.61
N ALA A 99 -1.78 6.67 0.77
CA ALA A 99 -2.78 5.61 0.88
C ALA A 99 -3.59 5.74 2.17
N ALA A 100 -2.93 6.13 3.27
CA ALA A 100 -3.60 6.35 4.54
C ALA A 100 -4.62 7.49 4.44
N ALA A 101 -4.25 8.58 3.76
CA ALA A 101 -5.15 9.71 3.57
C ALA A 101 -6.41 9.29 2.82
N PHE A 102 -6.26 8.45 1.80
CA PHE A 102 -7.41 7.93 1.07
C PHE A 102 -8.32 7.09 1.99
N ALA A 103 -7.71 6.17 2.75
CA ALA A 103 -8.47 5.29 3.64
C ALA A 103 -9.16 6.06 4.76
N LEU A 104 -8.50 7.10 5.29
CA LEU A 104 -9.08 7.93 6.36
C LEU A 104 -10.33 8.68 5.90
N ALA A 105 -10.45 8.94 4.60
CA ALA A 105 -11.62 9.61 4.04
C ALA A 105 -12.82 8.66 3.91
N LEU A 106 -12.60 7.35 4.05
CA LEU A 106 -13.66 6.37 3.97
C LEU A 106 -14.32 6.19 5.33
N PRO A 107 -15.64 5.92 5.39
CA PRO A 107 -16.28 5.62 6.67
C PRO A 107 -15.63 4.37 7.29
N PRO A 108 -15.39 4.35 8.60
CA PRO A 108 -14.84 3.15 9.25
C PRO A 108 -15.77 1.94 9.08
N LYS A 109 -15.16 0.79 8.99
CA LYS A 109 -15.93 -0.46 8.92
C LYS A 109 -16.23 -0.99 10.31
#